data_9a5801fee66e9b69667c64fd270ffff2
#
_entry.id   9a5801fee66e9b69667c64fd270ffff2
#
_cell.length_a   1.000
_cell.length_b   1.000
_cell.length_c   1.000
_cell.angle_alpha   90.00
_cell.angle_beta   90.00
_cell.angle_gamma   90.00
#
_symmetry.space_group_name_H-M   'P 1'
#
loop_
_entity.id
_entity.type
_entity.pdbx_description
1 polymer ?
#
loop_
_entity_poly.entity_id
_entity_poly.type
_entity_poly.pdbx_seq_one_letter_code
_entity_poly.pdbx_strand_id
1 'polypeptide(L)'
;MDLIQSVMTHLLRNSIDHGLEFPEIREAQGKPAQGRITISARPEGSHLQIDLADDGAGLDLDRIRTLAVASSRLHSSQSLSDLALAELIFEDGLSTKAEVTQISGRGVGMSAVRRILKGSSGSIAILLPSEGYDRKHVPIAFRLLLPQDLWQSPGDRRSTAAPQTVKFQRKVL
;
A
#
# COMPACT_ATOMS: atom_id res chain seq x y z
N MET A 1 -11.73 17.59 4.52
CA MET A 1 -10.54 16.75 4.68
C MET A 1 -9.94 16.59 3.30
N ASP A 2 -8.70 16.98 3.12
CA ASP A 2 -8.04 16.92 1.82
C ASP A 2 -7.94 15.44 1.33
N LEU A 3 -8.19 15.21 0.06
CA LEU A 3 -8.15 13.88 -0.57
C LEU A 3 -6.81 13.20 -0.33
N ILE A 4 -5.71 13.93 -0.52
CA ILE A 4 -4.35 13.43 -0.31
C ILE A 4 -4.16 12.98 1.14
N GLN A 5 -4.59 13.81 2.10
CA GLN A 5 -4.51 13.47 3.52
C GLN A 5 -5.28 12.18 3.85
N SER A 6 -6.48 12.02 3.29
CA SER A 6 -7.31 10.82 3.50
C SER A 6 -6.63 9.57 2.95
N VAL A 7 -6.13 9.62 1.71
CA VAL A 7 -5.44 8.50 1.06
C VAL A 7 -4.15 8.15 1.81
N MET A 8 -3.31 9.14 2.11
CA MET A 8 -2.05 8.92 2.82
C MET A 8 -2.27 8.36 4.22
N THR A 9 -3.26 8.87 4.96
CA THR A 9 -3.62 8.34 6.28
C THR A 9 -4.01 6.87 6.19
N HIS A 10 -4.76 6.47 5.15
CA HIS A 10 -5.16 5.09 4.96
C HIS A 10 -3.96 4.18 4.65
N LEU A 11 -3.07 4.60 3.74
CA LEU A 11 -1.88 3.83 3.38
C LEU A 11 -0.92 3.70 4.58
N LEU A 12 -0.67 4.79 5.30
CA LEU A 12 0.18 4.77 6.50
C LEU A 12 -0.39 3.87 7.59
N ARG A 13 -1.71 3.93 7.82
CA ARG A 13 -2.37 3.03 8.76
C ARG A 13 -2.22 1.57 8.35
N ASN A 14 -2.37 1.26 7.06
CA ASN A 14 -2.16 -0.10 6.56
C ASN A 14 -0.73 -0.58 6.83
N SER A 15 0.28 0.25 6.57
CA SER A 15 1.67 -0.10 6.89
C SER A 15 1.89 -0.31 8.39
N ILE A 16 1.36 0.58 9.25
CA ILE A 16 1.58 0.50 10.71
C ILE A 16 0.81 -0.67 11.33
N ASP A 17 -0.48 -0.81 10.98
CA ASP A 17 -1.35 -1.77 11.66
C ASP A 17 -1.18 -3.19 11.11
N HIS A 18 -0.73 -3.31 9.84
CA HIS A 18 -0.76 -4.58 9.11
C HIS A 18 0.54 -4.92 8.38
N GLY A 19 1.30 -3.93 7.92
CA GLY A 19 2.56 -4.12 7.24
C GLY A 19 3.68 -4.47 8.22
N LEU A 20 3.91 -3.61 9.19
CA LEU A 20 5.03 -3.76 10.12
C LEU A 20 4.72 -4.83 11.17
N GLU A 21 5.65 -5.77 11.36
CA GLU A 21 5.59 -6.77 12.43
C GLU A 21 5.92 -6.13 13.79
N PHE A 22 5.52 -6.80 14.87
CA PHE A 22 5.93 -6.44 16.22
C PHE A 22 7.45 -6.59 16.40
N PRO A 23 8.08 -5.81 17.29
CA PRO A 23 9.54 -5.83 17.51
C PRO A 23 10.12 -7.22 17.69
N GLU A 24 9.46 -8.05 18.49
CA GLU A 24 9.93 -9.41 18.82
C GLU A 24 9.92 -10.32 17.58
N ILE A 25 8.93 -10.16 16.70
CA ILE A 25 8.83 -10.91 15.45
C ILE A 25 9.93 -10.46 14.47
N ARG A 26 10.15 -9.14 14.39
CA ARG A 26 11.18 -8.57 13.52
C ARG A 26 12.58 -9.04 13.92
N GLU A 27 12.89 -8.97 15.21
CA GLU A 27 14.18 -9.43 15.76
C GLU A 27 14.39 -10.93 15.52
N ALA A 28 13.36 -11.76 15.71
CA ALA A 28 13.42 -13.19 15.39
C ALA A 28 13.68 -13.47 13.90
N GLN A 29 13.31 -12.53 13.00
CA GLN A 29 13.60 -12.59 11.57
C GLN A 29 14.92 -11.90 11.18
N GLY A 30 15.71 -11.43 12.14
CA GLY A 30 16.96 -10.71 11.89
C GLY A 30 16.76 -9.27 11.38
N LYS A 31 15.56 -8.71 11.50
CA LYS A 31 15.26 -7.31 11.18
C LYS A 31 15.47 -6.41 12.40
N PRO A 32 15.75 -5.12 12.22
CA PRO A 32 15.74 -4.15 13.33
C PRO A 32 14.37 -4.14 14.02
N ALA A 33 14.33 -4.03 15.36
CA ALA A 33 13.09 -3.92 16.14
C ALA A 33 12.19 -2.78 15.64
N GLN A 34 12.80 -1.69 15.17
CA GLN A 34 12.11 -0.54 14.61
C GLN A 34 11.82 -0.73 13.12
N GLY A 35 10.54 -0.76 12.73
CA GLY A 35 10.10 -0.77 11.33
C GLY A 35 10.32 0.58 10.65
N ARG A 36 10.41 0.55 9.33
CA ARG A 36 10.67 1.71 8.50
C ARG A 36 9.58 1.87 7.45
N ILE A 37 9.04 3.08 7.34
CA ILE A 37 8.22 3.49 6.21
C ILE A 37 8.98 4.57 5.45
N THR A 38 9.09 4.39 4.14
CA THR A 38 9.76 5.33 3.24
C THR A 38 8.72 5.98 2.35
N ILE A 39 8.71 7.30 2.31
CA ILE A 39 7.87 8.09 1.42
C ILE A 39 8.78 8.95 0.57
N SER A 40 8.56 8.92 -0.74
CA SER A 40 9.21 9.85 -1.67
C SER A 40 8.14 10.54 -2.52
N ALA A 41 8.36 11.82 -2.80
CA ALA A 41 7.47 12.59 -3.65
C ALA A 41 8.30 13.36 -4.68
N ARG A 42 7.85 13.35 -5.94
CA ARG A 42 8.51 14.09 -7.03
C ARG A 42 7.51 14.52 -8.09
N PRO A 43 7.72 15.66 -8.73
CA PRO A 43 6.97 16.01 -9.93
C PRO A 43 7.25 15.02 -11.06
N GLU A 44 6.21 14.59 -11.77
CA GLU A 44 6.26 13.70 -12.93
C GLU A 44 5.35 14.27 -14.02
N GLY A 45 5.90 15.10 -14.91
CA GLY A 45 5.11 15.84 -15.88
C GLY A 45 4.08 16.77 -15.21
N SER A 46 2.79 16.58 -15.52
CA SER A 46 1.67 17.28 -14.89
C SER A 46 1.13 16.61 -13.63
N HIS A 47 1.85 15.64 -13.07
CA HIS A 47 1.45 14.88 -11.88
C HIS A 47 2.48 15.03 -10.77
N LEU A 48 2.03 14.79 -9.54
CA LEU A 48 2.90 14.48 -8.42
C LEU A 48 2.93 12.96 -8.25
N GLN A 49 4.10 12.37 -8.39
CA GLN A 49 4.31 10.97 -8.01
C GLN A 49 4.67 10.89 -6.53
N ILE A 50 3.96 10.03 -5.80
CA ILE A 50 4.29 9.67 -4.43
C ILE A 50 4.49 8.16 -4.38
N ASP A 51 5.66 7.71 -3.90
CA ASP A 51 5.94 6.31 -3.62
C ASP A 51 5.96 6.10 -2.11
N LEU A 52 5.27 5.07 -1.62
CA LEU A 52 5.23 4.67 -0.22
C LEU A 52 5.58 3.18 -0.12
N ALA A 53 6.57 2.86 0.69
CA ALA A 53 7.01 1.49 0.96
C ALA A 53 7.28 1.31 2.45
N ASP A 54 7.08 0.10 2.96
CA ASP A 54 7.52 -0.31 4.30
C ASP A 54 8.44 -1.55 4.22
N ASP A 55 9.18 -1.80 5.30
CA ASP A 55 10.05 -2.97 5.47
C ASP A 55 9.40 -4.08 6.30
N GLY A 56 8.08 -4.11 6.29
CA GLY A 56 7.27 -5.06 7.05
C GLY A 56 7.24 -6.48 6.45
N ALA A 57 6.16 -7.20 6.75
CA ALA A 57 5.97 -8.59 6.33
C ALA A 57 5.78 -8.77 4.82
N GLY A 58 5.46 -7.68 4.10
CA GLY A 58 5.15 -7.74 2.68
C GLY A 58 3.79 -8.35 2.38
N LEU A 59 3.59 -8.75 1.13
CA LEU A 59 2.34 -9.29 0.62
C LEU A 59 2.44 -10.80 0.42
N ASP A 60 1.48 -11.55 0.93
CA ASP A 60 1.37 -13.00 0.71
C ASP A 60 0.54 -13.27 -0.56
N LEU A 61 1.22 -13.47 -1.69
CA LEU A 61 0.58 -13.73 -2.99
C LEU A 61 -0.13 -15.08 -3.04
N ASP A 62 0.37 -16.08 -2.33
CA ASP A 62 -0.24 -17.41 -2.28
C ASP A 62 -1.56 -17.36 -1.51
N ARG A 63 -1.61 -16.58 -0.44
CA ARG A 63 -2.84 -16.32 0.30
C ARG A 63 -3.85 -15.52 -0.54
N ILE A 64 -3.41 -14.49 -1.26
CA ILE A 64 -4.27 -13.72 -2.17
C ILE A 64 -4.88 -14.64 -3.23
N ARG A 65 -4.08 -15.49 -3.86
CA ARG A 65 -4.56 -16.48 -4.82
C ARG A 65 -5.62 -17.40 -4.22
N THR A 66 -5.36 -17.94 -3.03
CA THR A 66 -6.29 -18.81 -2.31
C THR A 66 -7.63 -18.11 -2.06
N LEU A 67 -7.59 -16.87 -1.58
CA LEU A 67 -8.79 -16.06 -1.33
C LEU A 67 -9.54 -15.71 -2.63
N ALA A 68 -8.83 -15.40 -3.71
CA ALA A 68 -9.43 -15.10 -5.00
C ALA A 68 -10.15 -16.31 -5.60
N VAL A 69 -9.57 -17.51 -5.46
CA VAL A 69 -10.22 -18.77 -5.88
C VAL A 69 -11.44 -19.05 -5.00
N ALA A 70 -11.32 -18.95 -3.68
CA ALA A 70 -12.41 -19.21 -2.74
C ALA A 70 -13.60 -18.25 -2.95
N SER A 71 -13.31 -17.00 -3.38
CA SER A 71 -14.36 -16.00 -3.70
C SER A 71 -14.84 -16.05 -5.16
N SER A 72 -14.48 -17.08 -5.92
CA SER A 72 -14.84 -17.26 -7.35
C SER A 72 -14.39 -16.12 -8.27
N ARG A 73 -13.41 -15.33 -7.87
CA ARG A 73 -12.79 -14.29 -8.70
C ARG A 73 -11.70 -14.80 -9.62
N LEU A 74 -11.15 -15.95 -9.27
CA LEU A 74 -10.10 -16.62 -10.02
C LEU A 74 -10.44 -18.10 -10.15
N HIS A 75 -10.32 -18.64 -11.35
CA HIS A 75 -10.42 -20.08 -11.53
C HIS A 75 -9.13 -20.75 -11.05
N SER A 76 -9.22 -21.93 -10.41
CA SER A 76 -8.05 -22.63 -9.84
C SER A 76 -6.95 -22.91 -10.87
N SER A 77 -7.34 -23.18 -12.14
CA SER A 77 -6.42 -23.43 -13.25
C SER A 77 -5.89 -22.15 -13.92
N GLN A 78 -6.41 -20.97 -13.57
CA GLN A 78 -5.99 -19.71 -14.19
C GLN A 78 -4.62 -19.29 -13.64
N SER A 79 -3.66 -19.07 -14.53
CA SER A 79 -2.36 -18.51 -14.19
C SER A 79 -2.41 -16.99 -14.26
N LEU A 80 -1.96 -16.32 -13.21
CA LEU A 80 -1.74 -14.88 -13.17
C LEU A 80 -0.28 -14.60 -12.83
N SER A 81 0.25 -13.51 -13.36
CA SER A 81 1.53 -12.98 -12.90
C SER A 81 1.45 -12.52 -11.45
N ASP A 82 2.59 -12.42 -10.77
CA ASP A 82 2.64 -11.96 -9.39
C ASP A 82 2.08 -10.54 -9.23
N LEU A 83 2.35 -9.67 -10.20
CA LEU A 83 1.76 -8.32 -10.23
C LEU A 83 0.24 -8.38 -10.38
N ALA A 84 -0.28 -9.22 -11.26
CA ALA A 84 -1.73 -9.36 -11.42
C ALA A 84 -2.40 -9.93 -10.17
N LEU A 85 -1.74 -10.84 -9.43
CA LEU A 85 -2.21 -11.30 -8.12
C LEU A 85 -2.18 -10.19 -7.07
N ALA A 86 -1.08 -9.43 -7.00
CA ALA A 86 -0.97 -8.31 -6.08
C ALA A 86 -2.05 -7.24 -6.32
N GLU A 87 -2.36 -6.95 -7.58
CA GLU A 87 -3.40 -6.00 -7.96
C GLU A 87 -4.81 -6.37 -7.46
N LEU A 88 -5.07 -7.64 -7.15
CA LEU A 88 -6.36 -8.08 -6.61
C LEU A 88 -6.68 -7.48 -5.24
N ILE A 89 -5.72 -6.96 -4.49
CA ILE A 89 -6.00 -6.25 -3.21
C ILE A 89 -6.87 -5.00 -3.39
N PHE A 90 -6.94 -4.48 -4.61
CA PHE A 90 -7.79 -3.35 -4.95
C PHE A 90 -9.23 -3.76 -5.34
N GLU A 91 -9.52 -5.06 -5.40
CA GLU A 91 -10.86 -5.55 -5.70
C GLU A 91 -11.75 -5.53 -4.45
N ASP A 92 -13.03 -5.17 -4.63
CA ASP A 92 -13.99 -5.13 -3.53
C ASP A 92 -14.18 -6.53 -2.91
N GLY A 93 -14.10 -6.60 -1.59
CA GLY A 93 -14.35 -7.83 -0.84
C GLY A 93 -13.22 -8.87 -0.89
N LEU A 94 -12.05 -8.55 -1.45
CA LEU A 94 -10.84 -9.34 -1.27
C LEU A 94 -10.04 -8.72 -0.11
N SER A 95 -10.35 -9.09 1.12
CA SER A 95 -9.56 -8.72 2.29
C SER A 95 -8.70 -9.90 2.71
N THR A 96 -7.41 -9.67 2.86
CA THR A 96 -6.49 -10.67 3.44
C THR A 96 -6.67 -10.84 4.95
N LYS A 97 -7.60 -10.08 5.55
CA LYS A 97 -7.92 -10.13 6.98
C LYS A 97 -8.95 -11.20 7.29
N ALA A 98 -8.70 -11.97 8.33
CA ALA A 98 -9.64 -12.95 8.89
C ALA A 98 -10.79 -12.27 9.69
N GLU A 99 -10.65 -11.00 10.08
CA GLU A 99 -11.65 -10.26 10.85
C GLU A 99 -11.91 -8.88 10.25
N VAL A 100 -13.17 -8.61 9.95
CA VAL A 100 -13.70 -7.26 9.76
C VAL A 100 -13.80 -6.64 11.16
N THR A 101 -12.72 -6.05 11.66
CA THR A 101 -12.81 -5.28 12.91
C THR A 101 -13.69 -4.07 12.67
N GLN A 102 -14.84 -4.03 13.35
CA GLN A 102 -15.84 -2.95 13.34
C GLN A 102 -15.31 -1.60 13.87
N ILE A 103 -14.00 -1.48 14.17
CA ILE A 103 -13.40 -0.31 14.83
C ILE A 103 -13.07 0.84 13.87
N SER A 104 -13.01 0.63 12.55
CA SER A 104 -12.97 1.74 11.60
C SER A 104 -14.33 1.90 10.93
N GLY A 105 -15.17 2.72 11.52
CA GLY A 105 -16.51 3.02 11.05
C GLY A 105 -16.57 3.46 9.58
N ARG A 106 -16.82 2.55 8.70
CA ARG A 106 -16.79 2.42 7.24
C ARG A 106 -15.47 1.79 6.79
N GLY A 107 -15.49 0.46 6.54
CA GLY A 107 -14.36 -0.31 6.01
C GLY A 107 -13.89 0.21 4.65
N VAL A 108 -13.07 1.24 4.67
CA VAL A 108 -12.43 1.81 3.48
C VAL A 108 -11.24 0.90 3.18
N GLY A 109 -11.44 -0.10 2.32
CA GLY A 109 -10.37 -0.98 1.84
C GLY A 109 -9.55 -0.30 0.74
N MET A 110 -8.52 -1.01 0.25
CA MET A 110 -7.67 -0.53 -0.86
C MET A 110 -8.49 -0.25 -2.13
N SER A 111 -9.59 -0.95 -2.35
CA SER A 111 -10.55 -0.69 -3.43
C SER A 111 -11.14 0.72 -3.37
N ALA A 112 -11.48 1.18 -2.17
CA ALA A 112 -12.00 2.54 -2.00
C ALA A 112 -10.91 3.61 -2.23
N VAL A 113 -9.65 3.36 -1.83
CA VAL A 113 -8.51 4.24 -2.15
C VAL A 113 -8.38 4.40 -3.66
N ARG A 114 -8.39 3.27 -4.41
CA ARG A 114 -8.31 3.29 -5.88
C ARG A 114 -9.50 4.05 -6.49
N ARG A 115 -10.70 3.86 -5.98
CA ARG A 115 -11.92 4.54 -6.46
C ARG A 115 -11.86 6.05 -6.21
N ILE A 116 -11.43 6.47 -5.02
CA ILE A 116 -11.28 7.88 -4.65
C ILE A 116 -10.26 8.56 -5.57
N LEU A 117 -9.10 7.95 -5.77
CA LEU A 117 -8.07 8.51 -6.66
C LEU A 117 -8.55 8.59 -8.10
N LYS A 118 -9.18 7.52 -8.62
CA LYS A 118 -9.74 7.51 -9.99
C LYS A 118 -10.80 8.59 -10.18
N GLY A 119 -11.64 8.85 -9.19
CA GLY A 119 -12.65 9.92 -9.22
C GLY A 119 -12.06 11.32 -9.28
N SER A 120 -10.78 11.47 -8.95
CA SER A 120 -10.03 12.74 -8.99
C SER A 120 -8.93 12.72 -10.06
N SER A 121 -9.09 11.90 -11.11
CA SER A 121 -8.10 11.73 -12.19
C SER A 121 -6.70 11.31 -11.72
N GLY A 122 -6.58 10.80 -10.50
CA GLY A 122 -5.37 10.20 -9.96
C GLY A 122 -5.36 8.69 -10.13
N SER A 123 -4.25 8.07 -9.76
CA SER A 123 -4.12 6.61 -9.79
C SER A 123 -3.27 6.09 -8.64
N ILE A 124 -3.43 4.79 -8.36
CA ILE A 124 -2.56 4.03 -7.47
C ILE A 124 -2.21 2.70 -8.13
N ALA A 125 -0.96 2.30 -8.03
CA ALA A 125 -0.43 1.03 -8.50
C ALA A 125 0.46 0.39 -7.43
N ILE A 126 0.63 -0.93 -7.51
CA ILE A 126 1.61 -1.68 -6.73
C ILE A 126 2.89 -1.82 -7.56
N LEU A 127 4.01 -1.65 -6.90
CA LEU A 127 5.33 -1.96 -7.43
C LEU A 127 5.86 -3.20 -6.70
N LEU A 128 6.33 -4.18 -7.46
CA LEU A 128 7.03 -5.36 -6.97
C LEU A 128 8.50 -5.29 -7.36
N PRO A 129 9.40 -5.93 -6.59
CA PRO A 129 10.75 -6.19 -7.05
C PRO A 129 10.72 -7.03 -8.35
N SER A 130 11.74 -6.89 -9.19
CA SER A 130 11.86 -7.68 -10.42
C SER A 130 12.08 -9.17 -10.15
N GLU A 131 12.76 -9.48 -9.05
CA GLU A 131 13.15 -10.84 -8.64
C GLU A 131 13.62 -10.88 -7.18
N GLY A 132 13.95 -12.05 -6.67
CA GLY A 132 14.63 -12.20 -5.37
C GLY A 132 13.72 -12.10 -4.17
N TYR A 133 12.43 -12.45 -4.29
CA TYR A 133 11.47 -12.44 -3.18
C TYR A 133 10.81 -13.80 -2.97
N ASP A 134 10.43 -14.07 -1.73
CA ASP A 134 9.51 -15.15 -1.37
C ASP A 134 8.06 -14.71 -1.62
N ARG A 135 7.26 -15.52 -2.30
CA ARG A 135 5.85 -15.22 -2.60
C ARG A 135 4.96 -15.02 -1.37
N LYS A 136 5.37 -15.50 -0.20
CA LYS A 136 4.68 -15.27 1.08
C LYS A 136 5.06 -13.95 1.74
N HIS A 137 6.16 -13.33 1.30
CA HIS A 137 6.73 -12.12 1.91
C HIS A 137 7.24 -11.14 0.83
N VAL A 138 6.38 -10.86 -0.16
CA VAL A 138 6.76 -10.00 -1.28
C VAL A 138 6.81 -8.55 -0.84
N PRO A 139 7.99 -7.90 -0.81
CA PRO A 139 8.08 -6.47 -0.55
C PRO A 139 7.28 -5.70 -1.60
N ILE A 140 6.50 -4.74 -1.17
CA ILE A 140 5.71 -3.90 -2.08
C ILE A 140 5.95 -2.42 -1.82
N ALA A 141 5.73 -1.62 -2.85
CA ALA A 141 5.53 -0.19 -2.71
C ALA A 141 4.25 0.21 -3.41
N PHE A 142 3.59 1.23 -2.88
CA PHE A 142 2.46 1.89 -3.55
C PHE A 142 2.97 3.11 -4.28
N ARG A 143 2.62 3.24 -5.56
CA ARG A 143 2.85 4.44 -6.36
C ARG A 143 1.54 5.15 -6.62
N LEU A 144 1.45 6.40 -6.20
CA LEU A 144 0.34 7.29 -6.49
C LEU A 144 0.77 8.29 -7.56
N LEU A 145 -0.13 8.55 -8.51
CA LEU A 145 -0.01 9.68 -9.43
C LEU A 145 -1.20 10.61 -9.17
N LEU A 146 -0.90 11.84 -8.79
CA LEU A 146 -1.88 12.86 -8.45
C LEU A 146 -1.79 13.99 -9.47
N PRO A 147 -2.90 14.40 -10.12
CA PRO A 147 -2.88 15.52 -11.05
C PRO A 147 -2.57 16.82 -10.32
N GLN A 148 -2.05 17.78 -11.08
CA GLN A 148 -1.47 19.02 -10.57
C GLN A 148 -2.45 19.87 -9.74
N ASP A 149 -3.71 19.89 -10.10
CA ASP A 149 -4.78 20.60 -9.40
C ASP A 149 -5.05 20.10 -7.96
N LEU A 150 -4.59 18.90 -7.62
CA LEU A 150 -4.72 18.35 -6.27
C LEU A 150 -3.60 18.75 -5.31
N TRP A 151 -2.47 19.24 -5.79
CA TRP A 151 -1.28 19.48 -4.95
C TRP A 151 -0.60 20.83 -5.17
N GLN A 152 -0.94 21.58 -6.23
CA GLN A 152 -0.43 22.93 -6.45
C GLN A 152 -1.51 23.97 -6.20
N SER A 153 -1.19 24.97 -5.38
CA SER A 153 -1.97 26.20 -5.35
C SER A 153 -1.62 27.08 -6.55
N PRO A 154 -2.57 27.85 -7.11
CA PRO A 154 -2.27 28.79 -8.17
C PRO A 154 -1.19 29.80 -7.68
N GLY A 155 0.03 29.67 -8.17
CA GLY A 155 1.16 30.53 -7.79
C GLY A 155 2.36 29.83 -7.14
N ASP A 156 2.24 28.58 -6.73
CA ASP A 156 3.32 27.86 -6.08
C ASP A 156 4.16 27.08 -7.11
N ARG A 157 5.29 27.63 -7.49
CA ARG A 157 6.30 26.95 -8.29
C ARG A 157 7.43 26.59 -7.35
N ARG A 158 7.51 25.33 -6.92
CA ARG A 158 8.66 24.59 -6.37
C ARG A 158 8.35 23.82 -5.08
N SER A 159 8.47 22.52 -5.15
CA SER A 159 9.19 21.73 -4.13
C SER A 159 9.54 20.36 -4.72
N THR A 160 10.80 20.14 -5.01
CA THR A 160 11.38 18.81 -5.14
C THR A 160 11.84 18.39 -3.72
N ALA A 161 10.96 17.79 -2.94
CA ALA A 161 11.36 17.25 -1.65
C ALA A 161 12.22 15.98 -1.88
N ALA A 162 13.36 15.91 -1.21
CA ALA A 162 14.14 14.67 -1.12
C ALA A 162 13.30 13.56 -0.46
N PRO A 163 13.54 12.27 -0.79
CA PRO A 163 12.84 11.15 -0.15
C PRO A 163 12.95 11.25 1.37
N GLN A 164 11.82 11.18 2.06
CA GLN A 164 11.79 11.19 3.52
C GLN A 164 11.54 9.77 4.02
N THR A 165 12.38 9.34 4.97
CA THR A 165 12.23 8.06 5.67
C THR A 165 11.79 8.31 7.09
N VAL A 166 10.67 7.73 7.47
CA VAL A 166 10.17 7.78 8.84
C VAL A 166 10.26 6.39 9.46
N LYS A 167 10.81 6.30 10.67
CA LYS A 167 10.97 5.04 11.39
C LYS A 167 9.84 4.90 12.40
N PHE A 168 9.21 3.75 12.42
CA PHE A 168 8.12 3.42 13.34
C PHE A 168 8.46 2.20 14.20
N GLN A 169 8.03 2.22 15.44
CA GLN A 169 8.04 1.04 16.31
C GLN A 169 6.61 0.76 16.73
N ARG A 170 6.13 -0.44 16.39
CA ARG A 170 4.82 -0.92 16.83
C ARG A 170 4.91 -1.27 18.31
N LYS A 171 4.18 -0.57 19.16
CA LYS A 171 4.07 -0.91 20.60
C LYS A 171 2.91 -1.87 20.79
N VAL A 172 3.11 -2.88 21.64
CA VAL A 172 2.01 -3.64 22.24
C VAL A 172 1.39 -2.71 23.30
N LEU A 173 0.09 -2.41 23.16
CA LEU A 173 -0.69 -1.74 24.21
C LEU A 173 -1.20 -2.81 25.18
#